data_469fe60d597ebe13377a4c18e8e22a06
#
_entry.id   469fe60d597ebe13377a4c18e8e22a06
#
_cell.length_a   1.000
_cell.length_b   1.000
_cell.length_c   1.000
_cell.angle_alpha   90.00
_cell.angle_beta   90.00
_cell.angle_gamma   90.00
#
_symmetry.space_group_name_H-M   'P 1'
#
loop_
_entity.id
_entity.type
_entity.pdbx_description
1 polymer ?
#
loop_
_entity_poly.entity_id
_entity_poly.type
_entity_poly.pdbx_seq_one_letter_code
_entity_poly.pdbx_strand_id
1 'polypeptide(L)'
;MSQRTTTTGASDPHVAVLAFPFGTHAPPLLSIISRLAASAPKTLFSFFNTEESNNSLLSTHKHYFLPNLKPFNVSNGVPEGYVLGGNPLENIELFIKAAPDNTRKVVAAAVAETGRKVSCLVNDAFLWFAADLASEMEVPWVPCWLSGSNSLSAHFYTDLIRETVGVEGSEDELLKFIPGMSKVRIRDLPEGVFSQSLFSDIIYLAGLKLEQADVLFMNCFEELNPTINTDLNSKFKQLLNVGPFNLISPPPKIPDTNGCLPWLDRQKPASVVYIGSWRKPRPPSQKVHGGCLHNLGSGKTHLLND
;
A
#
# COMPACT_ATOMS: atom_id res chain seq x y z
N MET A 1 -42.88 24.01 31.09
CA MET A 1 -41.39 24.21 30.97
C MET A 1 -40.78 22.89 30.54
N SER A 2 -40.54 22.73 29.27
CA SER A 2 -39.95 21.51 28.70
C SER A 2 -38.45 21.61 28.81
N GLN A 3 -37.81 20.70 29.54
CA GLN A 3 -36.35 20.57 29.61
C GLN A 3 -35.84 20.10 28.27
N ARG A 4 -35.10 20.95 27.56
CA ARG A 4 -34.23 20.53 26.45
C ARG A 4 -33.14 19.60 27.02
N THR A 5 -33.26 18.31 26.72
CA THR A 5 -32.15 17.37 26.85
C THR A 5 -31.05 17.84 25.94
N THR A 6 -29.96 18.35 26.55
CA THR A 6 -28.69 18.60 25.87
C THR A 6 -28.16 17.24 25.40
N THR A 7 -28.25 16.97 24.09
CA THR A 7 -27.49 15.91 23.45
C THR A 7 -26.02 16.18 23.73
N THR A 8 -25.39 15.30 24.50
CA THR A 8 -23.93 15.24 24.64
C THR A 8 -23.34 15.21 23.24
N GLY A 9 -22.65 16.29 22.85
CA GLY A 9 -22.06 16.43 21.53
C GLY A 9 -21.12 15.26 21.26
N ALA A 10 -21.41 14.50 20.20
CA ALA A 10 -20.47 13.50 19.71
C ALA A 10 -19.12 14.19 19.46
N SER A 11 -18.05 13.67 20.03
CA SER A 11 -16.70 14.20 19.77
C SER A 11 -16.43 14.10 18.25
N ASP A 12 -15.75 15.10 17.69
CA ASP A 12 -15.36 15.06 16.27
C ASP A 12 -14.62 13.74 15.96
N PRO A 13 -14.84 13.12 14.79
CA PRO A 13 -14.26 11.83 14.46
C PRO A 13 -12.72 11.84 14.47
N HIS A 14 -12.13 10.69 14.84
CA HIS A 14 -10.70 10.46 14.81
C HIS A 14 -10.39 9.16 14.07
N VAL A 15 -9.69 9.26 12.95
CA VAL A 15 -9.27 8.13 12.12
C VAL A 15 -7.82 7.80 12.41
N ALA A 16 -7.55 6.57 12.86
CA ALA A 16 -6.19 6.03 12.94
C ALA A 16 -5.80 5.43 11.60
N VAL A 17 -4.63 5.81 11.07
CA VAL A 17 -4.11 5.35 9.77
C VAL A 17 -2.77 4.69 9.97
N LEU A 18 -2.67 3.37 9.74
CA LEU A 18 -1.44 2.61 9.88
C LEU A 18 -0.80 2.36 8.51
N ALA A 19 0.38 2.90 8.27
CA ALA A 19 1.11 2.72 7.03
C ALA A 19 2.22 1.66 7.17
N PHE A 20 2.36 0.80 6.14
CA PHE A 20 3.51 -0.10 6.05
C PHE A 20 4.75 0.71 5.68
N PRO A 21 5.85 0.67 6.48
CA PRO A 21 6.95 1.62 6.38
C PRO A 21 7.96 1.32 5.26
N PHE A 22 7.83 0.18 4.59
CA PHE A 22 8.83 -0.29 3.64
C PHE A 22 8.39 -0.15 2.18
N GLY A 23 9.36 -0.09 1.28
CA GLY A 23 9.10 0.00 -0.15
C GLY A 23 8.37 1.31 -0.54
N THR A 24 7.35 1.17 -1.38
CA THR A 24 6.57 2.30 -1.93
C THR A 24 5.15 2.36 -1.36
N HIS A 25 4.90 1.78 -0.19
CA HIS A 25 3.56 1.63 0.38
C HIS A 25 3.01 2.92 1.01
N ALA A 26 3.82 3.60 1.83
CA ALA A 26 3.34 4.74 2.60
C ALA A 26 2.93 5.97 1.76
N PRO A 27 3.63 6.37 0.67
CA PRO A 27 3.26 7.55 -0.11
C PRO A 27 1.87 7.48 -0.75
N PRO A 28 1.44 6.41 -1.45
CA PRO A 28 0.10 6.34 -2.02
C PRO A 28 -0.99 6.31 -0.95
N LEU A 29 -0.77 5.62 0.18
CA LEU A 29 -1.72 5.65 1.29
C LEU A 29 -1.84 7.08 1.85
N LEU A 30 -0.72 7.78 2.09
CA LEU A 30 -0.73 9.17 2.56
C LEU A 30 -1.48 10.08 1.57
N SER A 31 -1.30 9.89 0.27
CA SER A 31 -1.96 10.68 -0.77
C SER A 31 -3.49 10.59 -0.68
N ILE A 32 -4.06 9.38 -0.59
CA ILE A 32 -5.51 9.23 -0.48
C ILE A 32 -6.04 9.73 0.87
N ILE A 33 -5.32 9.49 1.97
CA ILE A 33 -5.68 10.00 3.29
C ILE A 33 -5.66 11.53 3.35
N SER A 34 -4.70 12.17 2.72
CA SER A 34 -4.67 13.65 2.61
C SER A 34 -5.92 14.20 1.93
N ARG A 35 -6.42 13.53 0.88
CA ARG A 35 -7.66 13.93 0.21
C ARG A 35 -8.88 13.76 1.11
N LEU A 36 -8.95 12.67 1.86
CA LEU A 36 -10.01 12.46 2.85
C LEU A 36 -9.94 13.54 3.94
N ALA A 37 -8.75 13.87 4.42
CA ALA A 37 -8.53 14.91 5.41
C ALA A 37 -8.97 16.29 4.89
N ALA A 38 -8.67 16.62 3.62
CA ALA A 38 -9.13 17.85 2.99
C ALA A 38 -10.66 17.92 2.88
N SER A 39 -11.33 16.79 2.61
CA SER A 39 -12.77 16.70 2.48
C SER A 39 -13.51 16.66 3.83
N ALA A 40 -12.80 16.31 4.91
CA ALA A 40 -13.37 16.17 6.25
C ALA A 40 -12.59 17.00 7.30
N PRO A 41 -12.62 18.33 7.25
CA PRO A 41 -11.75 19.20 8.04
C PRO A 41 -11.98 19.11 9.57
N LYS A 42 -13.12 18.60 10.03
CA LYS A 42 -13.40 18.35 11.46
C LYS A 42 -12.86 17.00 11.95
N THR A 43 -12.60 16.06 11.03
CA THR A 43 -12.06 14.75 11.36
C THR A 43 -10.55 14.86 11.57
N LEU A 44 -10.05 14.31 12.66
CA LEU A 44 -8.62 14.17 12.90
C LEU A 44 -8.15 12.85 12.24
N PHE A 45 -7.03 12.91 11.56
CA PHE A 45 -6.31 11.75 11.03
C PHE A 45 -4.97 11.64 11.73
N SER A 46 -4.71 10.52 12.41
CA SER A 46 -3.40 10.20 13.00
C SER A 46 -2.71 9.17 12.09
N PHE A 47 -1.60 9.57 11.48
CA PHE A 47 -0.84 8.76 10.55
C PHE A 47 0.34 8.10 11.25
N PHE A 48 0.25 6.79 11.45
CA PHE A 48 1.22 5.99 12.19
C PHE A 48 2.18 5.31 11.22
N ASN A 49 3.47 5.59 11.37
CA ASN A 49 4.54 5.02 10.57
C ASN A 49 5.84 5.04 11.36
N THR A 50 6.92 4.40 10.86
CA THR A 50 8.22 4.51 11.52
C THR A 50 8.77 5.94 11.39
N GLU A 51 9.65 6.34 12.32
CA GLU A 51 10.27 7.66 12.30
C GLU A 51 11.01 7.93 10.99
N GLU A 52 11.78 6.95 10.50
CA GLU A 52 12.52 7.06 9.24
C GLU A 52 11.58 7.30 8.06
N SER A 53 10.50 6.51 7.96
CA SER A 53 9.51 6.65 6.89
C SER A 53 8.75 7.98 6.99
N ASN A 54 8.35 8.42 8.19
CA ASN A 54 7.71 9.71 8.40
C ASN A 54 8.63 10.88 8.01
N ASN A 55 9.90 10.83 8.37
CA ASN A 55 10.89 11.86 8.00
C ASN A 55 11.08 11.91 6.48
N SER A 56 11.14 10.78 5.81
CA SER A 56 11.17 10.69 4.35
C SER A 56 9.92 11.31 3.71
N LEU A 57 8.72 10.99 4.22
CA LEU A 57 7.46 11.56 3.73
C LEU A 57 7.37 13.06 3.98
N LEU A 58 7.79 13.55 5.14
CA LEU A 58 7.81 14.98 5.45
C LEU A 58 8.78 15.75 4.57
N SER A 59 9.88 15.15 4.16
CA SER A 59 10.86 15.79 3.27
C SER A 59 10.37 15.86 1.81
N THR A 60 9.70 14.80 1.32
CA THR A 60 9.33 14.63 -0.09
C THR A 60 7.87 14.95 -0.39
N HIS A 61 6.97 14.77 0.61
CA HIS A 61 5.52 14.85 0.46
C HIS A 61 4.86 15.77 1.51
N LYS A 62 5.59 16.77 2.01
CA LYS A 62 5.10 17.68 3.07
C LYS A 62 3.73 18.29 2.77
N HIS A 63 3.41 18.54 1.51
CA HIS A 63 2.15 19.13 1.07
C HIS A 63 0.92 18.24 1.33
N TYR A 64 1.10 16.94 1.59
CA TYR A 64 0.01 16.03 1.98
C TYR A 64 -0.35 16.12 3.46
N PHE A 65 0.54 16.63 4.32
CA PHE A 65 0.25 16.80 5.74
C PHE A 65 -0.56 18.07 5.99
N LEU A 66 -1.86 17.92 6.13
CA LEU A 66 -2.80 18.99 6.45
C LEU A 66 -2.89 19.22 7.96
N PRO A 67 -3.45 20.35 8.45
CA PRO A 67 -3.57 20.64 9.88
C PRO A 67 -4.29 19.56 10.70
N ASN A 68 -5.22 18.84 10.08
CA ASN A 68 -5.97 17.72 10.68
C ASN A 68 -5.39 16.34 10.36
N LEU A 69 -4.19 16.25 9.76
CA LEU A 69 -3.46 15.01 9.48
C LEU A 69 -2.10 15.05 10.16
N LYS A 70 -1.97 14.34 11.29
CA LYS A 70 -0.79 14.38 12.15
C LYS A 70 0.02 13.09 12.04
N PRO A 71 1.36 13.13 11.82
CA PRO A 71 2.21 11.97 11.88
C PRO A 71 2.51 11.55 13.32
N PHE A 72 2.57 10.25 13.56
CA PHE A 72 2.99 9.63 14.83
C PHE A 72 4.03 8.55 14.53
N ASN A 73 5.08 8.46 15.34
CA ASN A 73 6.16 7.52 15.14
C ASN A 73 5.91 6.22 15.91
N VAL A 74 5.89 5.12 15.18
CA VAL A 74 5.86 3.74 15.69
C VAL A 74 7.29 3.22 15.71
N SER A 75 7.70 2.52 16.77
CA SER A 75 9.00 1.87 16.81
C SER A 75 9.15 0.86 15.65
N ASN A 76 10.32 0.88 15.02
CA ASN A 76 10.67 -0.05 13.94
C ASN A 76 10.97 -1.49 14.42
N GLY A 77 10.89 -1.74 15.74
CA GLY A 77 11.12 -3.05 16.34
C GLY A 77 12.59 -3.47 16.45
N VAL A 78 13.53 -2.65 15.99
CA VAL A 78 14.97 -2.93 16.14
C VAL A 78 15.37 -2.67 17.59
N PRO A 79 15.94 -3.67 18.32
CA PRO A 79 16.40 -3.47 19.69
C PRO A 79 17.55 -2.45 19.75
N GLU A 80 17.63 -1.72 20.88
CA GLU A 80 18.73 -0.79 21.11
C GLU A 80 20.07 -1.51 21.05
N GLY A 81 21.03 -0.94 20.30
CA GLY A 81 22.36 -1.51 20.11
C GLY A 81 22.43 -2.71 19.13
N TYR A 82 21.30 -3.12 18.55
CA TYR A 82 21.29 -4.19 17.56
C TYR A 82 21.82 -3.70 16.22
N VAL A 83 22.78 -4.46 15.67
CA VAL A 83 23.37 -4.18 14.35
C VAL A 83 22.76 -5.13 13.33
N LEU A 84 22.09 -4.57 12.33
CA LEU A 84 21.46 -5.35 11.25
C LEU A 84 22.51 -6.12 10.44
N GLY A 85 22.23 -7.39 10.14
CA GLY A 85 23.11 -8.28 9.41
C GLY A 85 23.22 -8.02 7.90
N GLY A 86 22.53 -6.97 7.39
CA GLY A 86 22.53 -6.59 5.97
C GLY A 86 21.53 -7.33 5.10
N ASN A 87 20.71 -8.22 5.67
CA ASN A 87 19.56 -8.80 4.98
C ASN A 87 18.43 -7.74 4.92
N PRO A 88 17.98 -7.32 3.72
CA PRO A 88 16.91 -6.33 3.60
C PRO A 88 15.57 -6.74 4.26
N LEU A 89 15.34 -8.04 4.43
CA LEU A 89 14.12 -8.57 5.05
C LEU A 89 14.18 -8.51 6.58
N GLU A 90 15.36 -8.42 7.18
CA GLU A 90 15.54 -8.41 8.64
C GLU A 90 14.81 -7.23 9.31
N ASN A 91 14.87 -6.05 8.71
CA ASN A 91 14.10 -4.88 9.18
C ASN A 91 12.60 -5.13 9.15
N ILE A 92 12.10 -5.80 8.10
CA ILE A 92 10.69 -6.11 7.96
C ILE A 92 10.28 -7.13 9.03
N GLU A 93 11.10 -8.14 9.29
CA GLU A 93 10.86 -9.16 10.31
C GLU A 93 10.75 -8.56 11.72
N LEU A 94 11.74 -7.74 12.09
CA LEU A 94 11.76 -7.07 13.39
C LEU A 94 10.55 -6.14 13.56
N PHE A 95 10.23 -5.37 12.52
CA PHE A 95 9.08 -4.50 12.52
C PHE A 95 7.77 -5.30 12.69
N ILE A 96 7.49 -6.27 11.83
CA ILE A 96 6.24 -7.03 11.85
C ILE A 96 6.05 -7.76 13.18
N LYS A 97 7.13 -8.30 13.75
CA LYS A 97 7.08 -8.97 15.06
C LYS A 97 6.68 -8.01 16.19
N ALA A 98 7.17 -6.78 16.16
CA ALA A 98 6.94 -5.79 17.22
C ALA A 98 5.75 -4.87 16.95
N ALA A 99 5.30 -4.77 15.70
CA ALA A 99 4.31 -3.79 15.26
C ALA A 99 2.96 -3.88 15.99
N PRO A 100 2.37 -5.05 16.30
CA PRO A 100 1.10 -5.11 17.01
C PRO A 100 1.15 -4.37 18.34
N ASP A 101 2.14 -4.64 19.18
CA ASP A 101 2.26 -4.05 20.51
C ASP A 101 2.72 -2.58 20.45
N ASN A 102 3.65 -2.26 19.55
CA ASN A 102 4.12 -0.89 19.37
C ASN A 102 3.00 0.00 18.84
N THR A 103 2.16 -0.51 17.93
CA THR A 103 1.01 0.24 17.41
C THR A 103 -0.02 0.49 18.49
N ARG A 104 -0.38 -0.51 19.32
CA ARG A 104 -1.30 -0.30 20.46
C ARG A 104 -0.84 0.83 21.38
N LYS A 105 0.46 0.82 21.73
CA LYS A 105 1.05 1.85 22.61
C LYS A 105 0.95 3.24 22.00
N VAL A 106 1.29 3.38 20.72
CA VAL A 106 1.33 4.71 20.07
C VAL A 106 -0.09 5.20 19.76
N VAL A 107 -1.03 4.33 19.40
CA VAL A 107 -2.45 4.71 19.26
C VAL A 107 -3.03 5.20 20.59
N ALA A 108 -2.74 4.51 21.70
CA ALA A 108 -3.16 4.96 23.03
C ALA A 108 -2.55 6.33 23.39
N ALA A 109 -1.27 6.56 23.06
CA ALA A 109 -0.61 7.86 23.28
C ALA A 109 -1.25 8.96 22.43
N ALA A 110 -1.57 8.69 21.15
CA ALA A 110 -2.26 9.63 20.27
C ALA A 110 -3.67 9.98 20.78
N VAL A 111 -4.41 9.01 21.31
CA VAL A 111 -5.71 9.26 21.97
C VAL A 111 -5.55 10.15 23.19
N ALA A 112 -4.53 9.91 24.03
CA ALA A 112 -4.26 10.74 25.21
C ALA A 112 -3.85 12.16 24.82
N GLU A 113 -3.00 12.34 23.80
CA GLU A 113 -2.54 13.65 23.31
C GLU A 113 -3.69 14.45 22.70
N THR A 114 -4.53 13.81 21.91
CA THR A 114 -5.59 14.48 21.14
C THR A 114 -6.89 14.65 21.91
N GLY A 115 -7.08 13.87 22.98
CA GLY A 115 -8.35 13.79 23.72
C GLY A 115 -9.50 13.16 22.93
N ARG A 116 -9.22 12.54 21.76
CA ARG A 116 -10.23 11.96 20.85
C ARG A 116 -10.06 10.45 20.76
N LYS A 117 -11.11 9.69 21.03
CA LYS A 117 -11.12 8.24 20.81
C LYS A 117 -11.10 7.95 19.31
N VAL A 118 -10.38 6.89 18.92
CA VAL A 118 -10.43 6.41 17.56
C VAL A 118 -11.85 5.95 17.22
N SER A 119 -12.35 6.35 16.06
CA SER A 119 -13.68 6.01 15.54
C SER A 119 -13.64 5.17 14.25
N CYS A 120 -12.45 5.01 13.65
CA CYS A 120 -12.23 4.19 12.47
C CYS A 120 -10.73 3.86 12.36
N LEU A 121 -10.41 2.65 11.95
CA LEU A 121 -9.04 2.20 11.68
C LEU A 121 -8.86 1.95 10.19
N VAL A 122 -7.98 2.71 9.56
CA VAL A 122 -7.52 2.53 8.17
C VAL A 122 -6.09 2.01 8.20
N ASN A 123 -5.74 1.07 7.35
CA ASN A 123 -4.36 0.58 7.29
C ASN A 123 -3.96 0.09 5.90
N ASP A 124 -2.66 0.01 5.65
CA ASP A 124 -2.11 -0.81 4.58
C ASP A 124 -2.42 -2.29 4.86
N ALA A 125 -2.98 -3.01 3.90
CA ALA A 125 -3.40 -4.39 4.07
C ALA A 125 -2.29 -5.34 4.54
N PHE A 126 -1.01 -5.00 4.33
CA PHE A 126 0.13 -5.77 4.82
C PHE A 126 0.25 -5.75 6.36
N LEU A 127 -0.41 -4.82 7.02
CA LEU A 127 -0.52 -4.77 8.48
C LEU A 127 -1.78 -5.54 8.93
N TRP A 128 -1.83 -6.83 8.63
CA TRP A 128 -2.95 -7.73 8.86
C TRP A 128 -3.45 -7.75 10.32
N PHE A 129 -2.58 -7.50 11.29
CA PHE A 129 -2.91 -7.41 12.72
C PHE A 129 -3.86 -6.23 13.05
N ALA A 130 -4.01 -5.28 12.14
CA ALA A 130 -4.93 -4.17 12.30
C ALA A 130 -6.41 -4.62 12.42
N ALA A 131 -6.75 -5.79 11.89
CA ALA A 131 -8.06 -6.40 12.09
C ALA A 131 -8.35 -6.65 13.58
N ASP A 132 -7.38 -7.25 14.28
CA ASP A 132 -7.51 -7.57 15.71
C ASP A 132 -7.53 -6.27 16.54
N LEU A 133 -6.70 -5.29 16.19
CA LEU A 133 -6.67 -3.97 16.84
C LEU A 133 -7.99 -3.20 16.66
N ALA A 134 -8.59 -3.22 15.48
CA ALA A 134 -9.89 -2.60 15.22
C ALA A 134 -11.00 -3.27 16.04
N SER A 135 -10.98 -4.60 16.13
CA SER A 135 -11.89 -5.38 16.97
C SER A 135 -11.73 -5.04 18.46
N GLU A 136 -10.50 -4.96 18.98
CA GLU A 136 -10.20 -4.56 20.37
C GLU A 136 -10.73 -3.15 20.71
N MET A 137 -10.71 -2.24 19.72
CA MET A 137 -11.21 -0.88 19.87
C MET A 137 -12.70 -0.73 19.57
N GLU A 138 -13.36 -1.78 19.09
CA GLU A 138 -14.76 -1.78 18.65
C GLU A 138 -15.04 -0.71 17.57
N VAL A 139 -14.14 -0.59 16.60
CA VAL A 139 -14.25 0.40 15.50
C VAL A 139 -14.24 -0.27 14.13
N PRO A 140 -14.85 0.35 13.11
CA PRO A 140 -14.77 -0.12 11.74
C PRO A 140 -13.33 -0.28 11.27
N TRP A 141 -13.05 -1.40 10.57
CA TRP A 141 -11.77 -1.71 9.96
C TRP A 141 -11.81 -1.51 8.45
N VAL A 142 -10.89 -0.67 7.94
CA VAL A 142 -10.88 -0.21 6.55
C VAL A 142 -9.48 -0.40 5.94
N PRO A 143 -9.07 -1.62 5.57
CA PRO A 143 -7.78 -1.87 4.92
C PRO A 143 -7.72 -1.31 3.50
N CYS A 144 -6.52 -0.91 3.10
CA CYS A 144 -6.16 -0.48 1.75
C CYS A 144 -5.30 -1.53 1.06
N TRP A 145 -5.78 -2.09 -0.06
CA TRP A 145 -4.97 -2.90 -0.95
C TRP A 145 -4.35 -2.00 -2.03
N LEU A 146 -3.05 -1.74 -1.91
CA LEU A 146 -2.36 -0.77 -2.77
C LEU A 146 -2.09 -1.27 -4.19
N SER A 147 -2.25 -2.57 -4.42
CA SER A 147 -2.08 -3.19 -5.73
C SER A 147 -3.43 -3.33 -6.47
N GLY A 148 -3.43 -3.89 -7.67
CA GLY A 148 -4.65 -4.10 -8.45
C GLY A 148 -5.44 -5.35 -8.06
N SER A 149 -6.62 -5.50 -8.65
CA SER A 149 -7.55 -6.60 -8.38
C SER A 149 -7.00 -8.00 -8.71
N ASN A 150 -6.14 -8.14 -9.73
CA ASN A 150 -5.47 -9.40 -10.03
C ASN A 150 -4.61 -9.90 -8.86
N SER A 151 -3.84 -8.99 -8.26
CA SER A 151 -3.01 -9.30 -7.10
C SER A 151 -3.86 -9.68 -5.89
N LEU A 152 -4.93 -8.93 -5.60
CA LEU A 152 -5.85 -9.26 -4.53
C LEU A 152 -6.50 -10.64 -4.75
N SER A 153 -6.98 -10.92 -5.96
CA SER A 153 -7.58 -12.22 -6.30
C SER A 153 -6.60 -13.36 -6.10
N ALA A 154 -5.33 -13.22 -6.58
CA ALA A 154 -4.31 -14.23 -6.39
C ALA A 154 -4.07 -14.55 -4.90
N HIS A 155 -3.99 -13.53 -4.06
CA HIS A 155 -3.74 -13.71 -2.62
C HIS A 155 -4.99 -14.18 -1.86
N PHE A 156 -6.17 -13.75 -2.26
CA PHE A 156 -7.43 -14.23 -1.71
C PHE A 156 -7.61 -15.74 -1.96
N TYR A 157 -7.27 -16.21 -3.16
CA TYR A 157 -7.40 -17.61 -3.56
C TYR A 157 -6.13 -18.43 -3.33
N THR A 158 -5.18 -17.99 -2.51
CA THR A 158 -3.91 -18.69 -2.29
C THR A 158 -4.10 -20.15 -1.90
N ASP A 159 -5.00 -20.47 -0.98
CA ASP A 159 -5.26 -21.84 -0.55
C ASP A 159 -5.85 -22.67 -1.68
N LEU A 160 -6.85 -22.17 -2.38
CA LEU A 160 -7.44 -22.86 -3.52
C LEU A 160 -6.41 -23.11 -4.63
N ILE A 161 -5.52 -22.16 -4.90
CA ILE A 161 -4.44 -22.31 -5.86
C ILE A 161 -3.50 -23.43 -5.42
N ARG A 162 -3.04 -23.39 -4.17
CA ARG A 162 -2.14 -24.42 -3.59
C ARG A 162 -2.75 -25.82 -3.59
N GLU A 163 -4.03 -25.93 -3.26
CA GLU A 163 -4.77 -27.20 -3.25
C GLU A 163 -4.98 -27.75 -4.67
N THR A 164 -5.33 -26.89 -5.64
CA THR A 164 -5.68 -27.32 -7.00
C THR A 164 -4.44 -27.67 -7.82
N VAL A 165 -3.38 -26.87 -7.69
CA VAL A 165 -2.18 -27.02 -8.51
C VAL A 165 -1.13 -27.87 -7.83
N GLY A 166 -1.12 -27.91 -6.50
CA GLY A 166 -0.05 -28.54 -5.71
C GLY A 166 1.25 -27.73 -5.73
N VAL A 167 2.20 -28.17 -4.92
CA VAL A 167 3.53 -27.53 -4.80
C VAL A 167 4.40 -27.78 -6.04
N GLU A 168 4.10 -28.85 -6.79
CA GLU A 168 4.86 -29.32 -7.97
C GLU A 168 4.12 -29.09 -9.30
N GLY A 169 3.08 -28.23 -9.30
CA GLY A 169 2.30 -27.94 -10.50
C GLY A 169 3.14 -27.35 -11.64
N SER A 170 2.70 -27.57 -12.88
CA SER A 170 3.38 -27.03 -14.05
C SER A 170 3.34 -25.50 -14.05
N GLU A 171 4.50 -24.85 -14.18
CA GLU A 171 4.60 -23.39 -14.29
C GLU A 171 3.74 -22.78 -15.41
N ASP A 172 3.43 -23.56 -16.44
CA ASP A 172 2.61 -23.16 -17.59
C ASP A 172 1.11 -23.40 -17.42
N GLU A 173 0.69 -24.03 -16.32
CA GLU A 173 -0.72 -24.27 -16.04
C GLU A 173 -1.49 -22.95 -15.84
N LEU A 174 -2.71 -22.92 -16.38
CA LEU A 174 -3.58 -21.74 -16.36
C LEU A 174 -4.59 -21.81 -15.18
N LEU A 175 -4.81 -20.69 -14.53
CA LEU A 175 -5.74 -20.54 -13.40
C LEU A 175 -7.20 -20.45 -13.90
N LYS A 176 -7.67 -21.48 -14.63
CA LYS A 176 -9.03 -21.50 -15.21
C LYS A 176 -10.15 -21.57 -14.17
N PHE A 177 -9.82 -22.01 -12.96
CA PHE A 177 -10.75 -22.17 -11.86
C PHE A 177 -10.97 -20.89 -11.04
N ILE A 178 -10.20 -19.81 -11.31
CA ILE A 178 -10.37 -18.51 -10.67
C ILE A 178 -11.06 -17.54 -11.65
N PRO A 179 -12.16 -16.90 -11.25
CA PRO A 179 -12.87 -15.95 -12.11
C PRO A 179 -11.96 -14.83 -12.63
N GLY A 180 -11.95 -14.65 -13.95
CA GLY A 180 -11.14 -13.61 -14.62
C GLY A 180 -9.64 -13.91 -14.76
N MET A 181 -9.13 -15.02 -14.18
CA MET A 181 -7.70 -15.38 -14.24
C MET A 181 -7.39 -16.52 -15.22
N SER A 182 -8.31 -16.89 -16.09
CA SER A 182 -8.17 -18.04 -17.02
C SER A 182 -7.01 -17.94 -18.03
N LYS A 183 -6.37 -16.76 -18.16
CA LYS A 183 -5.18 -16.53 -19.00
C LYS A 183 -3.91 -16.34 -18.18
N VAL A 184 -3.99 -16.36 -16.87
CA VAL A 184 -2.84 -16.23 -15.96
C VAL A 184 -2.23 -17.60 -15.73
N ARG A 185 -0.93 -17.72 -15.89
CA ARG A 185 -0.18 -18.96 -15.61
C ARG A 185 0.34 -18.93 -14.18
N ILE A 186 0.63 -20.11 -13.64
CA ILE A 186 1.22 -20.24 -12.30
C ILE A 186 2.50 -19.40 -12.17
N ARG A 187 3.39 -19.44 -13.15
CA ARG A 187 4.64 -18.64 -13.15
C ARG A 187 4.42 -17.12 -13.18
N ASP A 188 3.25 -16.66 -13.57
CA ASP A 188 2.89 -15.24 -13.61
C ASP A 188 2.30 -14.76 -12.27
N LEU A 189 2.09 -15.68 -11.31
CA LEU A 189 1.61 -15.33 -9.97
C LEU A 189 2.67 -14.59 -9.15
N PRO A 190 2.24 -13.75 -8.19
CA PRO A 190 3.15 -13.18 -7.22
C PRO A 190 3.95 -14.26 -6.49
N GLU A 191 5.23 -14.00 -6.24
CA GLU A 191 6.13 -14.93 -5.52
C GLU A 191 5.54 -15.42 -4.19
N GLY A 192 4.77 -14.56 -3.50
CA GLY A 192 4.14 -14.87 -2.22
C GLY A 192 3.12 -16.00 -2.24
N VAL A 193 2.61 -16.44 -3.40
CA VAL A 193 1.60 -17.51 -3.46
C VAL A 193 2.21 -18.88 -3.15
N PHE A 194 3.42 -19.18 -3.62
CA PHE A 194 4.07 -20.49 -3.46
C PHE A 194 5.33 -20.47 -2.60
N SER A 195 5.95 -19.32 -2.38
CA SER A 195 7.17 -19.25 -1.58
C SER A 195 6.87 -19.43 -0.08
N GLN A 196 7.86 -19.98 0.64
CA GLN A 196 7.87 -20.03 2.11
C GLN A 196 8.82 -18.95 2.62
N SER A 197 8.45 -17.69 2.41
CA SER A 197 9.21 -16.54 2.90
C SER A 197 8.35 -15.74 3.86
N LEU A 198 8.98 -14.96 4.73
CA LEU A 198 8.27 -14.01 5.60
C LEU A 198 7.32 -13.12 4.80
N PHE A 199 7.74 -12.65 3.64
CA PHE A 199 6.90 -11.81 2.78
C PHE A 199 5.67 -12.56 2.28
N SER A 200 5.82 -13.85 1.94
CA SER A 200 4.72 -14.75 1.62
C SER A 200 3.72 -14.87 2.78
N ASP A 201 4.24 -15.04 3.99
CA ASP A 201 3.40 -15.17 5.19
C ASP A 201 2.63 -13.90 5.49
N ILE A 202 3.26 -12.71 5.34
CA ILE A 202 2.59 -11.41 5.52
C ILE A 202 1.40 -11.29 4.57
N ILE A 203 1.61 -11.57 3.28
CA ILE A 203 0.57 -11.40 2.26
C ILE A 203 -0.52 -12.46 2.42
N TYR A 204 -0.14 -13.69 2.75
CA TYR A 204 -1.10 -14.77 3.03
C TYR A 204 -2.00 -14.43 4.23
N LEU A 205 -1.41 -14.00 5.35
CA LEU A 205 -2.17 -13.57 6.53
C LEU A 205 -3.04 -12.34 6.23
N ALA A 206 -2.55 -11.41 5.42
CA ALA A 206 -3.37 -10.31 4.93
C ALA A 206 -4.59 -10.83 4.17
N GLY A 207 -4.41 -11.71 3.19
CA GLY A 207 -5.51 -12.32 2.43
C GLY A 207 -6.57 -12.96 3.30
N LEU A 208 -6.16 -13.76 4.30
CA LEU A 208 -7.06 -14.43 5.24
C LEU A 208 -7.89 -13.47 6.11
N LYS A 209 -7.32 -12.32 6.49
CA LYS A 209 -8.01 -11.37 7.37
C LYS A 209 -8.96 -10.44 6.62
N LEU A 210 -8.74 -10.17 5.33
CA LEU A 210 -9.49 -9.14 4.59
C LEU A 210 -11.01 -9.38 4.51
N GLU A 211 -11.49 -10.62 4.60
CA GLU A 211 -12.92 -10.93 4.66
C GLU A 211 -13.62 -10.31 5.89
N GLN A 212 -12.87 -10.02 6.96
CA GLN A 212 -13.39 -9.40 8.18
C GLN A 212 -13.59 -7.89 8.03
N ALA A 213 -13.00 -7.27 7.00
CA ALA A 213 -13.04 -5.84 6.78
C ALA A 213 -14.47 -5.31 6.61
N ASP A 214 -14.75 -4.15 7.19
CA ASP A 214 -16.03 -3.48 6.96
C ASP A 214 -16.07 -2.83 5.58
N VAL A 215 -14.94 -2.25 5.16
CA VAL A 215 -14.73 -1.72 3.81
C VAL A 215 -13.30 -2.03 3.40
N LEU A 216 -13.11 -2.68 2.26
CA LEU A 216 -11.81 -2.82 1.60
C LEU A 216 -11.74 -1.84 0.43
N PHE A 217 -10.69 -1.04 0.35
CA PHE A 217 -10.51 -0.18 -0.82
C PHE A 217 -9.17 -0.47 -1.53
N MET A 218 -9.19 -0.29 -2.86
CA MET A 218 -8.06 -0.62 -3.72
C MET A 218 -7.60 0.56 -4.56
N ASN A 219 -6.29 0.60 -4.85
CA ASN A 219 -5.71 1.49 -5.86
C ASN A 219 -5.97 0.93 -7.28
N CYS A 220 -7.22 0.78 -7.65
CA CYS A 220 -7.69 0.20 -8.90
C CYS A 220 -8.92 0.95 -9.40
N PHE A 221 -9.40 0.64 -10.60
CA PHE A 221 -10.65 1.12 -11.17
C PHE A 221 -11.46 -0.03 -11.76
N GLU A 222 -12.78 0.15 -11.81
CA GLU A 222 -13.74 -0.94 -12.09
C GLU A 222 -13.52 -1.59 -13.46
N GLU A 223 -13.17 -0.78 -14.48
CA GLU A 223 -13.09 -1.23 -15.87
C GLU A 223 -11.83 -2.04 -16.16
N LEU A 224 -10.82 -2.03 -15.27
CA LEU A 224 -9.55 -2.71 -15.53
C LEU A 224 -9.72 -4.22 -15.64
N ASN A 225 -10.48 -4.83 -14.70
CA ASN A 225 -10.69 -6.28 -14.64
C ASN A 225 -12.13 -6.58 -14.19
N PRO A 226 -13.16 -6.36 -15.03
CA PRO A 226 -14.57 -6.42 -14.61
C PRO A 226 -14.96 -7.76 -14.00
N THR A 227 -14.48 -8.89 -14.57
CA THR A 227 -14.80 -10.24 -14.07
C THR A 227 -14.21 -10.48 -12.68
N ILE A 228 -12.96 -10.08 -12.46
CA ILE A 228 -12.31 -10.20 -11.14
C ILE A 228 -13.00 -9.28 -10.14
N ASN A 229 -13.29 -8.03 -10.52
CA ASN A 229 -13.96 -7.08 -9.65
C ASN A 229 -15.36 -7.57 -9.25
N THR A 230 -16.11 -8.17 -10.16
CA THR A 230 -17.44 -8.78 -9.87
C THR A 230 -17.30 -9.93 -8.86
N ASP A 231 -16.31 -10.81 -9.06
CA ASP A 231 -16.06 -11.92 -8.14
C ASP A 231 -15.67 -11.40 -6.74
N LEU A 232 -14.65 -10.53 -6.66
CA LEU A 232 -14.18 -9.97 -5.40
C LEU A 232 -15.29 -9.18 -4.65
N ASN A 233 -16.14 -8.43 -5.36
CA ASN A 233 -17.30 -7.77 -4.76
C ASN A 233 -18.27 -8.73 -4.08
N SER A 234 -18.32 -10.00 -4.51
CA SER A 234 -19.12 -11.04 -3.86
C SER A 234 -18.50 -11.61 -2.58
N LYS A 235 -17.20 -11.36 -2.32
CA LYS A 235 -16.43 -11.93 -1.21
C LYS A 235 -16.30 -10.98 -0.02
N PHE A 236 -16.35 -9.68 -0.26
CA PHE A 236 -16.15 -8.66 0.78
C PHE A 236 -17.46 -7.99 1.12
N LYS A 237 -17.62 -7.52 2.38
CA LYS A 237 -18.81 -6.75 2.79
C LYS A 237 -18.99 -5.50 1.91
N GLN A 238 -17.90 -4.79 1.64
CA GLN A 238 -17.85 -3.67 0.72
C GLN A 238 -16.45 -3.56 0.12
N LEU A 239 -16.34 -3.57 -1.20
CA LEU A 239 -15.11 -3.36 -1.96
C LEU A 239 -15.22 -2.08 -2.77
N LEU A 240 -14.23 -1.20 -2.68
CA LEU A 240 -14.20 0.08 -3.39
C LEU A 240 -12.94 0.18 -4.27
N ASN A 241 -13.13 0.37 -5.57
CA ASN A 241 -12.07 0.76 -6.49
C ASN A 241 -11.96 2.29 -6.50
N VAL A 242 -10.94 2.85 -5.85
CA VAL A 242 -10.79 4.30 -5.66
C VAL A 242 -9.53 4.87 -6.31
N GLY A 243 -8.90 4.10 -7.18
CA GLY A 243 -7.69 4.47 -7.93
C GLY A 243 -7.98 4.87 -9.38
N PRO A 244 -6.90 5.08 -10.17
CA PRO A 244 -5.50 5.06 -9.70
C PRO A 244 -5.11 6.33 -8.94
N PHE A 245 -4.47 6.16 -7.79
CA PHE A 245 -4.18 7.28 -6.86
C PHE A 245 -3.31 8.37 -7.49
N ASN A 246 -2.39 8.02 -8.39
CA ASN A 246 -1.54 8.97 -9.10
C ASN A 246 -2.31 9.92 -10.03
N LEU A 247 -3.46 9.51 -10.55
CA LEU A 247 -4.33 10.38 -11.36
C LEU A 247 -5.25 11.22 -10.49
N ILE A 248 -5.66 10.69 -9.34
CA ILE A 248 -6.53 11.40 -8.40
C ILE A 248 -5.73 12.47 -7.63
N SER A 249 -4.49 12.18 -7.28
CA SER A 249 -3.58 13.08 -6.57
C SER A 249 -2.33 13.25 -7.45
N PRO A 250 -2.32 14.24 -8.34
CA PRO A 250 -1.17 14.44 -9.21
C PRO A 250 0.09 14.63 -8.36
N PRO A 251 1.20 13.98 -8.74
CA PRO A 251 2.46 14.12 -8.02
C PRO A 251 2.89 15.59 -7.99
N PRO A 252 3.67 16.00 -6.98
CA PRO A 252 4.26 17.32 -6.98
C PRO A 252 5.04 17.53 -8.27
N LYS A 253 4.99 18.74 -8.82
CA LYS A 253 5.79 19.08 -10.00
C LYS A 253 7.27 18.98 -9.62
N ILE A 254 7.88 17.85 -9.94
CA ILE A 254 9.33 17.67 -9.83
C ILE A 254 9.94 18.34 -11.05
N PRO A 255 10.94 19.22 -10.90
CA PRO A 255 11.64 19.78 -12.04
C PRO A 255 12.23 18.68 -12.92
N ASP A 256 11.98 18.73 -14.22
CA ASP A 256 12.63 17.83 -15.18
C ASP A 256 14.06 18.31 -15.43
N THR A 257 14.95 17.95 -14.49
CA THR A 257 16.36 18.35 -14.51
C THR A 257 17.13 17.72 -15.68
N ASN A 258 16.61 16.62 -16.22
CA ASN A 258 17.27 15.85 -17.29
C ASN A 258 16.68 16.16 -18.68
N GLY A 259 15.66 17.01 -18.76
CA GLY A 259 15.02 17.37 -20.03
C GLY A 259 14.30 16.22 -20.73
N CYS A 260 13.85 15.21 -19.96
CA CYS A 260 13.16 14.02 -20.51
C CYS A 260 11.80 14.39 -21.13
N LEU A 261 11.03 15.27 -20.47
CA LEU A 261 9.72 15.67 -20.99
C LEU A 261 9.82 16.42 -22.32
N PRO A 262 10.63 17.50 -22.45
CA PRO A 262 10.83 18.18 -23.73
C PRO A 262 11.42 17.27 -24.82
N TRP A 263 12.19 16.25 -24.44
CA TRP A 263 12.67 15.26 -25.40
C TRP A 263 11.53 14.36 -25.88
N LEU A 264 10.67 13.86 -24.98
CA LEU A 264 9.48 13.06 -25.31
C LEU A 264 8.51 13.81 -26.22
N ASP A 265 8.27 15.09 -25.95
CA ASP A 265 7.36 15.95 -26.74
C ASP A 265 7.78 16.09 -28.21
N ARG A 266 9.07 15.88 -28.50
CA ARG A 266 9.59 15.91 -29.88
C ARG A 266 9.51 14.55 -30.60
N GLN A 267 9.11 13.49 -29.90
CA GLN A 267 9.01 12.16 -30.51
C GLN A 267 7.67 11.98 -31.21
N LYS A 268 7.64 11.09 -32.21
CA LYS A 268 6.39 10.72 -32.88
C LYS A 268 5.51 9.90 -31.92
N PRO A 269 4.18 9.99 -32.01
CA PRO A 269 3.28 9.13 -31.26
C PRO A 269 3.66 7.65 -31.40
N ALA A 270 3.62 6.90 -30.30
CA ALA A 270 3.94 5.46 -30.20
C ALA A 270 5.36 5.07 -30.68
N SER A 271 6.33 6.00 -30.70
CA SER A 271 7.72 5.74 -31.11
C SER A 271 8.70 5.52 -29.96
N VAL A 272 8.25 5.67 -28.71
CA VAL A 272 9.09 5.54 -27.51
C VAL A 272 8.55 4.42 -26.62
N VAL A 273 9.44 3.57 -26.15
CA VAL A 273 9.14 2.53 -25.15
C VAL A 273 9.83 2.94 -23.85
N TYR A 274 9.04 3.11 -22.77
CA TYR A 274 9.57 3.28 -21.42
C TYR A 274 9.79 1.92 -20.77
N ILE A 275 11.02 1.65 -20.34
CA ILE A 275 11.37 0.43 -19.63
C ILE A 275 11.82 0.81 -18.22
N GLY A 276 10.96 0.56 -17.22
CA GLY A 276 11.29 0.72 -15.81
C GLY A 276 11.78 -0.61 -15.23
N SER A 277 12.93 -0.62 -14.55
CA SER A 277 13.39 -1.78 -13.80
C SER A 277 13.37 -1.50 -12.31
N TRP A 278 12.72 -2.36 -11.54
CA TRP A 278 12.83 -2.36 -10.07
C TRP A 278 14.18 -2.96 -9.69
N ARG A 279 15.14 -2.13 -9.35
CA ARG A 279 16.37 -2.59 -8.73
C ARG A 279 16.44 -2.07 -7.30
N LYS A 280 16.84 -2.95 -6.37
CA LYS A 280 17.21 -2.55 -5.01
C LYS A 280 18.26 -1.43 -5.10
N PRO A 281 18.22 -0.40 -4.23
CA PRO A 281 19.28 0.57 -4.15
C PRO A 281 20.63 -0.16 -4.00
N ARG A 282 21.54 0.05 -4.93
CA ARG A 282 22.91 -0.44 -4.81
C ARG A 282 23.73 0.58 -4.03
N PRO A 283 24.73 0.15 -3.26
CA PRO A 283 25.66 1.08 -2.63
C PRO A 283 26.31 2.00 -3.68
N PRO A 284 26.76 3.20 -3.30
CA PRO A 284 27.21 4.28 -4.21
C PRO A 284 28.32 3.90 -5.22
N SER A 285 28.98 2.75 -5.02
CA SER A 285 30.06 2.25 -5.89
C SER A 285 29.59 1.60 -7.19
N GLN A 286 28.29 1.39 -7.39
CA GLN A 286 27.77 0.79 -8.64
C GLN A 286 26.66 1.68 -9.23
N LYS A 287 27.05 2.65 -10.03
CA LYS A 287 26.13 3.42 -10.88
C LYS A 287 25.50 2.49 -11.91
N VAL A 288 24.18 2.33 -11.88
CA VAL A 288 23.40 1.77 -12.98
C VAL A 288 22.56 2.91 -13.53
N HIS A 289 22.84 3.25 -14.76
CA HIS A 289 22.12 4.26 -15.49
C HIS A 289 20.72 3.75 -15.84
N GLY A 290 19.67 4.40 -15.35
CA GLY A 290 18.32 4.27 -15.90
C GLY A 290 18.31 4.99 -17.24
N GLY A 291 18.11 4.28 -18.34
CA GLY A 291 18.12 4.88 -19.67
C GLY A 291 16.77 4.73 -20.34
N CYS A 292 16.31 5.76 -21.05
CA CYS A 292 15.30 5.61 -22.10
C CYS A 292 15.93 4.88 -23.29
N LEU A 293 15.41 3.71 -23.64
CA LEU A 293 15.81 3.01 -24.86
C LEU A 293 15.06 3.62 -26.07
N HIS A 294 15.80 4.16 -26.99
CA HIS A 294 15.28 4.70 -28.24
C HIS A 294 15.53 3.70 -29.38
N ASN A 295 14.48 3.19 -29.98
CA ASN A 295 14.59 2.39 -31.20
C ASN A 295 14.44 3.30 -32.41
N LEU A 296 15.56 3.70 -32.99
CA LEU A 296 15.58 4.35 -34.28
C LEU A 296 15.50 3.28 -35.37
N GLY A 297 14.60 3.44 -36.33
CA GLY A 297 14.40 2.51 -37.47
C GLY A 297 15.63 2.22 -38.35
N SER A 298 16.82 2.44 -37.83
CA SER A 298 18.13 2.16 -38.41
C SER A 298 18.96 1.15 -37.61
N GLY A 299 18.36 0.42 -36.65
CA GLY A 299 19.06 -0.64 -35.92
C GLY A 299 20.11 -0.18 -34.91
N LYS A 300 20.16 1.11 -34.54
CA LYS A 300 21.05 1.61 -33.50
C LYS A 300 20.26 1.94 -32.22
N THR A 301 20.68 1.32 -31.14
CA THR A 301 20.15 1.58 -29.78
C THR A 301 21.03 2.63 -29.13
N HIS A 302 20.44 3.74 -28.70
CA HIS A 302 21.14 4.74 -27.90
C HIS A 302 20.65 4.65 -26.45
N LEU A 303 21.60 4.48 -25.52
CA LEU A 303 21.37 4.66 -24.10
C LEU A 303 21.69 6.11 -23.76
N LEU A 304 20.72 6.84 -23.25
CA LEU A 304 20.98 8.09 -22.57
C LEU A 304 21.50 7.74 -21.15
N ASN A 305 22.78 7.96 -20.95
CA ASN A 305 23.43 7.81 -19.65
C ASN A 305 23.40 9.18 -18.96
N ASP A 306 22.91 9.20 -17.73
CA ASP A 306 23.21 10.24 -16.75
C ASP A 306 24.30 9.77 -15.80
#